data_f62d3bec84575bddb0b2407713605dac
#
_entry.id   f62d3bec84575bddb0b2407713605dac
#
_cell.length_a   1.000
_cell.length_b   1.000
_cell.length_c   1.000
_cell.angle_alpha   90.00
_cell.angle_beta   90.00
_cell.angle_gamma   90.00
#
_symmetry.space_group_name_H-M   'P 1'
#
loop_
_entity.id
_entity.type
_entity.pdbx_description
1 polymer ?
#
loop_
_entity_poly.entity_id
_entity_poly.type
_entity_poly.pdbx_seq_one_letter_code
_entity_poly.pdbx_strand_id
1 'polypeptide(L)'
;MKNAFGGLLNEHRHWTHPVIHETLVDLLMIQKKIHRGLFAVMDGTFAGDGPGPRCMVPHVKNVLLASSDQVAIDAVAAKLMGFDPMADCKFVRLAHEQGLGCGDVRDIEIVGDVDAAKENWHFEGPFKNMTFASRNQHRIYWGPLKKPIEW
;
A
#
# COMPACT_ATOMS: atom_id res chain seq x y z
N MET A 1 3.86 -4.50 1.74
CA MET A 1 5.08 -4.14 0.96
C MET A 1 5.69 -2.80 1.38
N LYS A 2 4.94 -1.71 1.40
CA LYS A 2 5.50 -0.35 1.62
C LYS A 2 6.19 -0.14 2.97
N ASN A 3 5.86 -0.89 4.00
CA ASN A 3 6.48 -0.76 5.34
C ASN A 3 8.01 -0.92 5.29
N ALA A 4 8.51 -1.83 4.47
CA ALA A 4 9.95 -2.04 4.26
C ALA A 4 10.70 -0.83 3.71
N PHE A 5 10.01 0.04 2.98
CA PHE A 5 10.56 1.27 2.42
C PHE A 5 11.20 2.19 3.49
N GLY A 6 10.58 2.24 4.68
CA GLY A 6 11.09 3.04 5.78
C GLY A 6 12.32 2.47 6.48
N GLY A 7 12.50 1.15 6.46
CA GLY A 7 13.56 0.45 7.20
C GLY A 7 14.76 0.05 6.35
N LEU A 8 14.57 -0.21 5.07
CA LEU A 8 15.63 -0.68 4.18
C LEU A 8 16.34 0.43 3.40
N LEU A 9 15.70 1.56 3.19
CA LEU A 9 16.27 2.67 2.46
C LEU A 9 16.78 3.77 3.38
N ASN A 10 17.79 4.50 2.91
CA ASN A 10 18.40 5.60 3.62
C ASN A 10 17.52 6.88 3.63
N GLU A 11 18.07 7.96 4.13
CA GLU A 11 17.41 9.27 4.23
C GLU A 11 16.95 9.85 2.88
N HIS A 12 17.64 9.49 1.78
CA HIS A 12 17.28 9.93 0.43
C HIS A 12 16.16 9.11 -0.23
N ARG A 13 15.53 8.18 0.50
CA ARG A 13 14.46 7.31 -0.04
C ARG A 13 13.34 8.05 -0.75
N HIS A 14 13.10 9.31 -0.39
CA HIS A 14 12.07 10.12 -1.04
C HIS A 14 12.32 10.36 -2.53
N TRP A 15 13.57 10.26 -2.98
CA TRP A 15 13.94 10.44 -4.39
C TRP A 15 13.42 9.31 -5.27
N THR A 16 13.05 8.18 -4.71
CA THR A 16 12.50 7.04 -5.45
C THR A 16 10.98 7.15 -5.70
N HIS A 17 10.31 8.15 -5.14
CA HIS A 17 8.85 8.30 -5.30
C HIS A 17 8.36 8.37 -6.75
N PRO A 18 9.07 8.95 -7.72
CA PRO A 18 8.64 8.89 -9.12
C PRO A 18 8.53 7.47 -9.68
N VAL A 19 9.26 6.53 -9.10
CA VAL A 19 9.28 5.09 -9.45
C VAL A 19 8.96 4.20 -8.25
N ILE A 20 8.05 4.68 -7.39
CA ILE A 20 7.79 4.03 -6.09
C ILE A 20 7.28 2.60 -6.25
N HIS A 21 6.49 2.32 -7.25
CA HIS A 21 5.91 0.99 -7.46
C HIS A 21 6.99 -0.04 -7.75
N GLU A 22 7.91 0.28 -8.64
CA GLU A 22 9.07 -0.55 -8.97
C GLU A 22 9.99 -0.69 -7.76
N THR A 23 10.26 0.41 -7.06
CA THR A 23 11.07 0.38 -5.83
C THR A 23 10.49 -0.56 -4.77
N LEU A 24 9.17 -0.59 -4.59
CA LEU A 24 8.54 -1.49 -3.62
C LEU A 24 8.71 -2.96 -4.00
N VAL A 25 8.66 -3.26 -5.28
CA VAL A 25 8.89 -4.63 -5.81
C VAL A 25 10.35 -5.05 -5.61
N ASP A 26 11.30 -4.18 -5.93
CA ASP A 26 12.73 -4.43 -5.72
C ASP A 26 13.04 -4.67 -4.24
N LEU A 27 12.46 -3.89 -3.34
CA LEU A 27 12.62 -4.07 -1.90
C LEU A 27 12.06 -5.42 -1.43
N LEU A 28 10.92 -5.86 -1.96
CA LEU A 28 10.39 -7.18 -1.64
C LEU A 28 11.32 -8.29 -2.15
N MET A 29 11.89 -8.16 -3.36
CA MET A 29 12.88 -9.11 -3.86
C MET A 29 14.11 -9.19 -2.96
N ILE A 30 14.62 -8.04 -2.51
CA ILE A 30 15.76 -7.98 -1.58
C ILE A 30 15.40 -8.67 -0.26
N GLN A 31 14.24 -8.34 0.33
CA GLN A 31 13.80 -8.97 1.58
C GLN A 31 13.71 -10.50 1.45
N LYS A 32 13.14 -11.01 0.36
CA LYS A 32 13.04 -12.45 0.12
C LYS A 32 14.39 -13.13 -0.05
N LYS A 33 15.43 -12.40 -0.48
CA LYS A 33 16.80 -12.92 -0.61
C LYS A 33 17.56 -12.92 0.71
N ILE A 34 17.37 -11.91 1.54
CA ILE A 34 18.16 -11.73 2.78
C ILE A 34 17.50 -12.37 4.00
N HIS A 35 16.21 -12.65 3.96
CA HIS A 35 15.47 -13.27 5.06
C HIS A 35 14.99 -14.67 4.70
N ARG A 36 15.03 -15.59 5.68
CA ARG A 36 14.54 -16.97 5.53
C ARG A 36 13.02 -17.06 5.41
N GLY A 37 12.31 -16.05 5.85
CA GLY A 37 10.86 -15.90 5.77
C GLY A 37 10.45 -14.50 6.09
N LEU A 38 9.29 -14.11 5.58
CA LEU A 38 8.65 -12.83 5.84
C LEU A 38 7.26 -13.09 6.42
N PHE A 39 6.86 -12.24 7.35
CA PHE A 39 5.51 -12.24 7.88
C PHE A 39 5.08 -10.80 8.11
N ALA A 40 3.88 -10.46 7.69
CA ALA A 40 3.32 -9.12 7.85
C ALA A 40 2.04 -9.17 8.67
N VAL A 41 1.89 -8.19 9.53
CA VAL A 41 0.64 -7.90 10.23
C VAL A 41 0.26 -6.46 9.91
N MET A 42 -1.00 -6.26 9.54
CA MET A 42 -1.57 -4.95 9.24
C MET A 42 -2.66 -4.65 10.26
N ASP A 43 -2.47 -3.57 11.00
CA ASP A 43 -3.49 -3.02 11.88
C ASP A 43 -4.42 -2.11 11.07
N GLY A 44 -5.65 -2.52 10.94
CA GLY A 44 -6.75 -1.78 10.30
C GLY A 44 -7.81 -1.33 11.30
N THR A 45 -7.46 -1.15 12.57
CA THR A 45 -8.37 -0.55 13.56
C THR A 45 -8.88 0.79 13.05
N PHE A 46 -7.97 1.62 12.55
CA PHE A 46 -8.28 2.85 11.84
C PHE A 46 -7.70 2.79 10.43
N ALA A 47 -8.55 2.89 9.43
CA ALA A 47 -8.14 2.99 8.05
C ALA A 47 -8.30 4.43 7.54
N GLY A 48 -7.33 4.92 6.80
CA GLY A 48 -7.33 6.29 6.28
C GLY A 48 -7.70 6.36 4.82
N ASP A 49 -8.67 7.17 4.47
CA ASP A 49 -9.05 7.47 3.09
C ASP A 49 -8.57 8.86 2.65
N GLY A 50 -8.47 9.07 1.35
CA GLY A 50 -8.10 10.36 0.78
C GLY A 50 -6.58 10.61 0.74
N PRO A 51 -6.17 11.90 0.63
CA PRO A 51 -4.79 12.27 0.35
C PRO A 51 -3.90 12.15 1.59
N GLY A 52 -3.28 11.02 1.74
CA GLY A 52 -2.34 10.76 2.82
C GLY A 52 -0.98 11.46 2.65
N PRO A 53 -0.17 11.46 3.70
CA PRO A 53 -0.49 10.95 5.04
C PRO A 53 -1.19 11.96 5.95
N ARG A 54 -1.17 13.26 5.66
CA ARG A 54 -1.62 14.30 6.59
C ARG A 54 -3.09 14.71 6.45
N CYS A 55 -3.69 14.46 5.29
CA CYS A 55 -5.06 14.86 4.98
C CYS A 55 -6.00 13.64 4.86
N MET A 56 -5.62 12.51 5.42
CA MET A 56 -6.50 11.34 5.44
C MET A 56 -7.71 11.55 6.34
N VAL A 57 -8.85 11.05 5.87
CA VAL A 57 -10.08 10.92 6.67
C VAL A 57 -10.02 9.55 7.37
N PRO A 58 -10.03 9.50 8.71
CA PRO A 58 -9.98 8.24 9.43
C PRO A 58 -11.34 7.55 9.47
N HIS A 59 -11.34 6.25 9.27
CA HIS A 59 -12.51 5.37 9.38
C HIS A 59 -12.20 4.24 10.36
N VAL A 60 -13.09 3.99 11.32
CA VAL A 60 -12.97 2.85 12.23
C VAL A 60 -13.40 1.59 11.49
N LYS A 61 -12.49 0.62 11.35
CA LYS A 61 -12.74 -0.64 10.65
C LYS A 61 -12.54 -1.87 11.53
N ASN A 62 -11.72 -1.78 12.56
CA ASN A 62 -11.49 -2.83 13.55
C ASN A 62 -11.07 -4.18 12.94
N VAL A 63 -10.22 -4.14 11.92
CA VAL A 63 -9.70 -5.34 11.27
C VAL A 63 -8.22 -5.51 11.53
N LEU A 64 -7.78 -6.77 11.63
CA LEU A 64 -6.37 -7.15 11.62
C LEU A 64 -6.18 -8.13 10.46
N LEU A 65 -5.17 -7.88 9.64
CA LEU A 65 -4.75 -8.79 8.58
C LEU A 65 -3.36 -9.32 8.90
N ALA A 66 -3.12 -10.59 8.58
CA ALA A 66 -1.81 -11.19 8.72
C ALA A 66 -1.54 -12.18 7.59
N SER A 67 -0.32 -12.19 7.07
CA SER A 67 0.09 -13.10 6.01
C SER A 67 1.60 -13.28 5.94
N SER A 68 2.06 -14.44 5.53
CA SER A 68 3.43 -14.66 5.08
C SER A 68 3.68 -14.16 3.64
N ASP A 69 2.62 -13.82 2.92
CA ASP A 69 2.68 -13.22 1.60
C ASP A 69 2.35 -11.73 1.67
N GLN A 70 3.37 -10.87 1.44
CA GLN A 70 3.23 -9.41 1.50
C GLN A 70 2.42 -8.85 0.34
N VAL A 71 2.33 -9.57 -0.78
CA VAL A 71 1.51 -9.18 -1.93
C VAL A 71 0.05 -9.48 -1.63
N ALA A 72 -0.23 -10.68 -1.10
CA ALA A 72 -1.58 -11.09 -0.75
C ALA A 72 -2.22 -10.19 0.31
N ILE A 73 -1.49 -9.83 1.37
CA ILE A 73 -2.03 -8.94 2.42
C ILE A 73 -2.37 -7.55 1.87
N ASP A 74 -1.52 -7.00 0.99
CA ASP A 74 -1.78 -5.71 0.34
C ASP A 74 -2.95 -5.80 -0.66
N ALA A 75 -3.09 -6.93 -1.38
CA ALA A 75 -4.21 -7.17 -2.29
C ALA A 75 -5.55 -7.24 -1.55
N VAL A 76 -5.60 -7.99 -0.45
CA VAL A 76 -6.81 -8.07 0.39
C VAL A 76 -7.16 -6.71 1.00
N ALA A 77 -6.17 -5.97 1.49
CA ALA A 77 -6.38 -4.63 2.03
C ALA A 77 -6.91 -3.67 0.96
N ALA A 78 -6.36 -3.70 -0.26
CA ALA A 78 -6.84 -2.87 -1.38
C ALA A 78 -8.29 -3.21 -1.73
N LYS A 79 -8.63 -4.50 -1.80
CA LYS A 79 -10.00 -4.97 -2.06
C LYS A 79 -10.97 -4.50 -0.98
N LEU A 80 -10.60 -4.57 0.31
CA LEU A 80 -11.43 -4.07 1.40
C LEU A 80 -11.67 -2.56 1.28
N MET A 81 -10.66 -1.81 0.85
CA MET A 81 -10.77 -0.36 0.60
C MET A 81 -11.66 -0.03 -0.61
N GLY A 82 -11.97 -1.01 -1.47
CA GLY A 82 -12.83 -0.82 -2.64
C GLY A 82 -12.08 -0.69 -3.96
N PHE A 83 -10.78 -0.99 -3.97
CA PHE A 83 -9.94 -0.98 -5.18
C PHE A 83 -9.79 -2.38 -5.78
N ASP A 84 -9.56 -2.43 -7.09
CA ASP A 84 -9.09 -3.65 -7.75
C ASP A 84 -7.56 -3.75 -7.58
N PRO A 85 -7.05 -4.75 -6.82
CA PRO A 85 -5.62 -4.85 -6.56
C PRO A 85 -4.77 -4.98 -7.83
N MET A 86 -5.29 -5.65 -8.86
CA MET A 86 -4.57 -5.88 -10.10
C MET A 86 -4.67 -4.71 -11.10
N ALA A 87 -5.79 -3.98 -11.09
CA ALA A 87 -5.98 -2.82 -11.96
C ALA A 87 -5.45 -1.52 -11.34
N ASP A 88 -5.76 -1.28 -10.06
CA ASP A 88 -5.52 0.01 -9.41
C ASP A 88 -4.18 0.07 -8.66
N CYS A 89 -3.65 -1.08 -8.21
CA CYS A 89 -2.43 -1.14 -7.41
C CYS A 89 -1.24 -1.66 -8.23
N LYS A 90 -0.59 -0.78 -9.00
CA LYS A 90 0.53 -1.14 -9.90
C LYS A 90 1.59 -1.99 -9.20
N PHE A 91 1.97 -1.68 -7.96
CA PHE A 91 3.00 -2.44 -7.23
C PHE A 91 2.55 -3.87 -6.87
N VAL A 92 1.25 -4.08 -6.60
CA VAL A 92 0.68 -5.42 -6.37
C VAL A 92 0.75 -6.24 -7.65
N ARG A 93 0.29 -5.65 -8.76
CA ARG A 93 0.34 -6.30 -10.07
C ARG A 93 1.76 -6.68 -10.47
N LEU A 94 2.71 -5.74 -10.39
CA LEU A 94 4.12 -6.00 -10.75
C LEU A 94 4.74 -7.11 -9.88
N ALA A 95 4.46 -7.13 -8.58
CA ALA A 95 4.95 -8.16 -7.70
C ALA A 95 4.33 -9.54 -8.02
N HIS A 96 3.06 -9.57 -8.36
CA HIS A 96 2.37 -10.79 -8.80
C HIS A 96 2.95 -11.34 -10.11
N GLU A 97 3.10 -10.48 -11.12
CA GLU A 97 3.67 -10.83 -12.43
C GLU A 97 5.11 -11.36 -12.32
N GLN A 98 5.87 -10.92 -11.33
CA GLN A 98 7.22 -11.40 -11.04
C GLN A 98 7.27 -12.63 -10.12
N GLY A 99 6.12 -13.21 -9.76
CA GLY A 99 6.05 -14.39 -8.90
C GLY A 99 6.49 -14.14 -7.45
N LEU A 100 6.41 -12.91 -6.97
CA LEU A 100 6.81 -12.54 -5.61
C LEU A 100 5.71 -12.77 -4.57
N GLY A 101 4.50 -13.03 -5.01
CA GLY A 101 3.35 -13.32 -4.18
C GLY A 101 2.04 -13.27 -4.97
N CYS A 102 0.92 -13.53 -4.31
CA CYS A 102 -0.40 -13.57 -4.94
C CYS A 102 -1.07 -12.19 -4.86
N GLY A 103 -1.31 -11.55 -6.01
CA GLY A 103 -2.05 -10.28 -6.11
C GLY A 103 -3.51 -10.44 -6.50
N ASP A 104 -3.88 -11.60 -7.08
CA ASP A 104 -5.25 -11.87 -7.48
C ASP A 104 -6.05 -12.42 -6.28
N VAL A 105 -7.03 -11.64 -5.83
CA VAL A 105 -7.84 -12.01 -4.65
C VAL A 105 -8.67 -13.29 -4.84
N ARG A 106 -8.86 -13.74 -6.08
CA ARG A 106 -9.56 -14.98 -6.37
C ARG A 106 -8.75 -16.23 -6.01
N ASP A 107 -7.43 -16.06 -5.97
CA ASP A 107 -6.46 -17.12 -5.68
C ASP A 107 -5.95 -17.04 -4.23
N ILE A 108 -6.50 -16.12 -3.41
CA ILE A 108 -6.13 -15.93 -2.01
C ILE A 108 -7.17 -16.60 -1.11
N GLU A 109 -6.73 -17.57 -0.33
CA GLU A 109 -7.54 -18.16 0.73
C GLU A 109 -7.58 -17.26 1.95
N ILE A 110 -8.77 -16.90 2.40
CA ILE A 110 -9.00 -16.11 3.62
C ILE A 110 -9.38 -17.06 4.76
N VAL A 111 -8.62 -16.98 5.84
CA VAL A 111 -8.87 -17.76 7.07
C VAL A 111 -9.21 -16.80 8.21
N GLY A 112 -10.23 -17.13 8.99
CA GLY A 112 -10.70 -16.32 10.10
C GLY A 112 -12.07 -15.71 9.82
N ASP A 113 -12.23 -14.39 9.99
CA ASP A 113 -13.49 -13.70 9.72
C ASP A 113 -13.68 -13.45 8.21
N VAL A 114 -14.22 -14.48 7.55
CA VAL A 114 -14.45 -14.44 6.10
C VAL A 114 -15.54 -13.43 5.71
N ASP A 115 -16.47 -13.13 6.61
CA ASP A 115 -17.53 -12.17 6.33
C ASP A 115 -17.00 -10.75 6.35
N ALA A 116 -16.12 -10.41 7.29
CA ALA A 116 -15.39 -9.13 7.26
C ALA A 116 -14.56 -8.98 5.97
N ALA A 117 -13.99 -10.06 5.45
CA ALA A 117 -13.24 -10.02 4.21
C ALA A 117 -14.08 -9.75 2.95
N LYS A 118 -15.41 -9.87 3.02
CA LYS A 118 -16.33 -9.54 1.92
C LYS A 118 -16.72 -8.07 1.88
N GLU A 119 -16.39 -7.29 2.92
CA GLU A 119 -16.71 -5.89 2.99
C GLU A 119 -16.07 -5.10 1.83
N ASN A 120 -16.71 -3.99 1.51
CA ASN A 120 -16.17 -2.95 0.66
C ASN A 120 -16.35 -1.61 1.38
N TRP A 121 -15.24 -0.95 1.68
CA TRP A 121 -15.26 0.30 2.45
C TRP A 121 -15.55 1.52 1.58
N HIS A 122 -15.59 1.35 0.26
CA HIS A 122 -15.89 2.41 -0.72
C HIS A 122 -14.99 3.65 -0.57
N PHE A 123 -13.71 3.45 -0.31
CA PHE A 123 -12.75 4.54 -0.20
C PHE A 123 -12.56 5.23 -1.55
N GLU A 124 -12.41 6.54 -1.49
CA GLU A 124 -12.23 7.37 -2.69
C GLU A 124 -10.78 7.37 -3.21
N GLY A 125 -9.84 7.03 -2.33
CA GLY A 125 -8.43 7.02 -2.66
C GLY A 125 -7.79 8.42 -2.66
N PRO A 126 -6.48 8.47 -2.94
CA PRO A 126 -5.68 9.68 -2.72
C PRO A 126 -5.96 10.81 -3.72
N PHE A 127 -6.61 10.55 -4.84
CA PHE A 127 -6.75 11.52 -5.93
C PHE A 127 -8.19 11.91 -6.23
N LYS A 128 -9.16 11.13 -5.78
CA LYS A 128 -10.57 11.43 -5.99
C LYS A 128 -11.01 12.50 -4.99
N ASN A 129 -11.75 13.49 -5.45
CA ASN A 129 -12.27 14.58 -4.63
C ASN A 129 -11.22 15.39 -3.83
N MET A 130 -9.99 15.44 -4.30
CA MET A 130 -8.94 16.23 -3.67
C MET A 130 -9.27 17.74 -3.71
N THR A 131 -9.26 18.38 -2.55
CA THR A 131 -9.30 19.84 -2.45
C THR A 131 -8.00 20.46 -3.01
N PHE A 132 -8.03 21.76 -3.29
CA PHE A 132 -6.83 22.48 -3.71
C PHE A 132 -5.68 22.35 -2.69
N ALA A 133 -5.97 22.46 -1.42
CA ALA A 133 -4.98 22.32 -0.35
C ALA A 133 -4.38 20.91 -0.31
N SER A 134 -5.21 19.86 -0.36
CA SER A 134 -4.75 18.49 -0.36
C SER A 134 -3.96 18.12 -1.62
N ARG A 135 -4.34 18.65 -2.79
CA ARG A 135 -3.57 18.49 -4.03
C ARG A 135 -2.17 19.11 -3.92
N ASN A 136 -2.09 20.31 -3.34
CA ASN A 136 -0.81 20.97 -3.14
C ASN A 136 0.06 20.22 -2.13
N GLN A 137 -0.50 19.76 -1.03
CA GLN A 137 0.21 18.95 -0.06
C GLN A 137 0.70 17.63 -0.68
N HIS A 138 -0.12 16.98 -1.49
CA HIS A 138 0.28 15.78 -2.20
C HIS A 138 1.43 16.05 -3.18
N ARG A 139 1.36 17.13 -3.94
CA ARG A 139 2.47 17.56 -4.83
C ARG A 139 3.73 17.87 -4.05
N ILE A 140 3.60 18.47 -2.90
CA ILE A 140 4.71 18.79 -2.00
C ILE A 140 5.40 17.52 -1.53
N TYR A 141 4.66 16.51 -1.09
CA TYR A 141 5.24 15.28 -0.52
C TYR A 141 5.55 14.20 -1.56
N TRP A 142 4.83 14.16 -2.65
CA TRP A 142 4.78 13.00 -3.54
C TRP A 142 4.97 13.31 -5.01
N GLY A 143 4.93 14.57 -5.44
CA GLY A 143 5.09 14.99 -6.82
C GLY A 143 6.54 15.21 -7.23
N PRO A 144 6.79 15.47 -8.49
CA PRO A 144 8.14 15.66 -9.06
C PRO A 144 8.86 16.90 -8.53
N LEU A 145 8.18 17.75 -7.79
CA LEU A 145 8.75 18.91 -7.11
C LEU A 145 9.43 18.57 -5.81
N LYS A 146 9.78 17.37 -5.65
CA LYS A 146 10.49 17.08 -4.42
C LYS A 146 11.96 17.21 -4.50
N LYS A 147 12.36 18.23 -5.11
CA LYS A 147 13.30 19.09 -4.43
C LYS A 147 12.84 19.21 -2.98
N PRO A 148 13.71 18.96 -1.99
CA PRO A 148 13.39 19.33 -0.64
C PRO A 148 12.75 20.69 -0.76
N ILE A 149 11.50 20.75 -0.47
CA ILE A 149 10.88 22.02 -0.37
C ILE A 149 11.64 22.59 0.77
N GLU A 150 12.41 23.35 0.41
CA GLU A 150 12.88 24.47 1.10
C GLU A 150 11.64 25.09 1.69
N TRP A 151 11.25 24.56 2.82
CA TRP A 151 10.16 25.03 3.64
C TRP A 151 10.65 26.25 4.40
#